data_fbf12d162f9a0338cbe669d9263ca92d
#
_entry.id   fbf12d162f9a0338cbe669d9263ca92d
#
_cell.length_a   1.000
_cell.length_b   1.000
_cell.length_c   1.000
_cell.angle_alpha   90.00
_cell.angle_beta   90.00
_cell.angle_gamma   90.00
#
_symmetry.space_group_name_H-M   'P 1'
#
loop_
_entity.id
_entity.type
_entity.pdbx_description
1 polymer ?
#
loop_
_entity_poly.entity_id
_entity_poly.type
_entity_poly.pdbx_seq_one_letter_code
_entity_poly.pdbx_strand_id
1 'polypeptide(L)'
;GLYERTTGKETDIVTKEMYSFIDKNGEKISLRPEATPGLVRAYIEHGMFNLPQPVKMFWLGPLFRHEKPQSGRLRQHTQIDLEFFGEASPTADAMLILIAYNFFRELQIDVQIQVNSIGCKECRKDYIAKLAEFYKERGKRSRLCDDCKKRFVKNPLRLLDCKEEKCIDIRTGAPQLVDALCDDCRAHFVKVLEYLDELDIPYNLNPFLVRGLDYYNRTVFEFWPEENEQGRQSSLGGGGRYDGLVEHMGGRVTPACGFGIGIERVILKIKEKNIPIIEYDDNSIIFLAQLG
;
A
#
# COMPACT_ATOMS: atom_id res chain seq x y z
N GLY A 1 -1.00 11.14 18.03
CA GLY A 1 -1.92 11.58 16.98
C GLY A 1 -2.52 10.45 16.18
N LEU A 2 -3.38 10.76 15.22
CA LEU A 2 -4.09 9.77 14.38
C LEU A 2 -3.10 8.76 13.77
N TYR A 3 -2.15 9.25 13.00
CA TYR A 3 -1.20 8.41 12.24
C TYR A 3 -0.23 7.61 13.11
N GLU A 4 0.20 8.12 14.26
CA GLU A 4 1.04 7.36 15.19
C GLU A 4 0.36 6.10 15.73
N ARG A 5 -0.98 6.17 15.89
CA ARG A 5 -1.77 5.02 16.37
C ARG A 5 -2.09 4.03 15.27
N THR A 6 -2.39 4.50 14.06
CA THR A 6 -2.93 3.70 12.97
C THR A 6 -1.86 3.10 12.07
N THR A 7 -0.87 3.91 11.67
CA THR A 7 0.17 3.52 10.71
C THR A 7 1.22 2.57 11.32
N GLY A 8 1.34 2.59 12.64
CA GLY A 8 2.33 1.82 13.40
C GLY A 8 3.46 2.70 13.91
N LYS A 9 3.68 2.69 15.24
CA LYS A 9 4.66 3.56 15.93
C LYS A 9 6.10 3.34 15.46
N GLU A 10 6.42 2.14 14.98
CA GLU A 10 7.77 1.74 14.57
C GLU A 10 7.96 1.74 13.04
N THR A 11 6.97 2.21 12.28
CA THR A 11 7.10 2.34 10.82
C THR A 11 8.02 3.49 10.45
N ASP A 12 8.71 3.38 9.31
CA ASP A 12 9.56 4.46 8.80
C ASP A 12 8.75 5.75 8.58
N ILE A 13 7.49 5.63 8.16
CA ILE A 13 6.58 6.78 7.98
C ILE A 13 6.44 7.57 9.27
N VAL A 14 6.16 6.92 10.39
CA VAL A 14 5.94 7.61 11.67
C VAL A 14 7.26 8.09 12.29
N THR A 15 8.32 7.27 12.21
CA THR A 15 9.57 7.55 12.92
C THR A 15 10.51 8.49 12.17
N LYS A 16 10.44 8.55 10.82
CA LYS A 16 11.41 9.28 9.99
C LYS A 16 10.77 10.28 9.02
N GLU A 17 9.54 10.02 8.55
CA GLU A 17 8.99 10.72 7.39
C GLU A 17 7.83 11.67 7.71
N MET A 18 7.17 11.51 8.87
CA MET A 18 6.03 12.33 9.21
C MET A 18 6.45 13.75 9.63
N TYR A 19 5.89 14.77 8.96
CA TYR A 19 6.04 16.14 9.38
C TYR A 19 5.13 16.41 10.59
N SER A 20 5.74 16.77 11.72
CA SER A 20 5.03 17.15 12.94
C SER A 20 5.60 18.42 13.50
N PHE A 21 4.74 19.32 13.98
CA PHE A 21 5.10 20.61 14.56
C PHE A 21 4.09 21.02 15.63
N ILE A 22 4.47 22.02 16.42
CA ILE A 22 3.59 22.62 17.41
C ILE A 22 2.96 23.86 16.79
N ASP A 23 1.65 23.95 16.84
CA ASP A 23 0.92 25.13 16.36
C ASP A 23 1.00 26.33 17.35
N LYS A 24 0.37 27.43 16.97
CA LYS A 24 0.35 28.65 17.81
C LYS A 24 -0.38 28.48 19.15
N ASN A 25 -1.23 27.45 19.26
CA ASN A 25 -1.99 27.13 20.46
C ASN A 25 -1.26 26.10 21.34
N GLY A 26 -0.06 25.64 20.95
CA GLY A 26 0.70 24.64 21.66
C GLY A 26 0.27 23.20 21.35
N GLU A 27 -0.57 22.98 20.34
CA GLU A 27 -1.03 21.65 19.94
C GLU A 27 -0.07 20.98 18.96
N LYS A 28 0.21 19.69 19.18
CA LYS A 28 1.00 18.89 18.23
C LYS A 28 0.14 18.47 17.05
N ILE A 29 0.43 19.04 15.89
CA ILE A 29 -0.22 18.71 14.63
C ILE A 29 0.76 18.03 13.68
N SER A 30 0.24 17.33 12.67
CA SER A 30 1.03 16.63 11.66
C SER A 30 0.40 16.80 10.28
N LEU A 31 1.25 16.97 9.28
CA LEU A 31 0.79 16.84 7.90
C LEU A 31 0.48 15.35 7.64
N ARG A 32 -0.56 15.09 6.86
CA ARG A 32 -1.00 13.72 6.54
C ARG A 32 0.04 12.99 5.68
N PRO A 33 0.59 11.85 6.15
CA PRO A 33 1.55 11.07 5.37
C PRO A 33 0.88 10.02 4.47
N GLU A 34 -0.39 9.72 4.71
CA GLU A 34 -1.24 8.76 3.99
C GLU A 34 -2.73 9.14 4.14
N ALA A 35 -3.59 8.63 3.27
CA ALA A 35 -5.01 8.98 3.26
C ALA A 35 -5.90 8.01 4.05
N THR A 36 -5.60 6.71 4.02
CA THR A 36 -6.45 5.63 4.57
C THR A 36 -6.96 5.89 6.00
N PRO A 37 -6.15 6.31 7.00
CA PRO A 37 -6.68 6.60 8.33
C PRO A 37 -7.67 7.78 8.36
N GLY A 38 -7.50 8.74 7.44
CA GLY A 38 -8.44 9.85 7.29
C GLY A 38 -9.81 9.38 6.77
N LEU A 39 -9.81 8.48 5.78
CA LEU A 39 -11.02 7.88 5.21
C LEU A 39 -11.71 6.97 6.21
N VAL A 40 -10.96 6.14 6.96
CA VAL A 40 -11.49 5.32 8.04
C VAL A 40 -12.16 6.19 9.11
N ARG A 41 -11.53 7.31 9.48
CA ARG A 41 -12.13 8.26 10.43
C ARG A 41 -13.42 8.84 9.89
N ALA A 42 -13.46 9.28 8.63
CA ALA A 42 -14.67 9.78 7.99
C ALA A 42 -15.79 8.71 7.97
N TYR A 43 -15.46 7.46 7.64
CA TYR A 43 -16.40 6.33 7.68
C TYR A 43 -17.03 6.16 9.07
N ILE A 44 -16.24 6.27 10.13
CA ILE A 44 -16.72 6.15 11.53
C ILE A 44 -17.54 7.38 11.93
N GLU A 45 -16.99 8.59 11.77
CA GLU A 45 -17.59 9.85 12.25
C GLU A 45 -18.91 10.17 11.55
N HIS A 46 -19.06 9.79 10.28
CA HIS A 46 -20.31 9.99 9.52
C HIS A 46 -21.26 8.78 9.58
N GLY A 47 -20.98 7.77 10.41
CA GLY A 47 -21.85 6.62 10.59
C GLY A 47 -22.10 5.82 9.31
N MET A 48 -21.12 5.78 8.38
CA MET A 48 -21.30 5.17 7.07
C MET A 48 -21.51 3.65 7.12
N PHE A 49 -21.24 3.02 8.26
CA PHE A 49 -21.60 1.62 8.52
C PHE A 49 -23.12 1.35 8.52
N ASN A 50 -23.95 2.40 8.55
CA ASN A 50 -25.41 2.30 8.41
C ASN A 50 -25.87 2.40 6.92
N LEU A 51 -24.98 2.71 5.99
CA LEU A 51 -25.27 2.70 4.56
C LEU A 51 -25.25 1.27 4.02
N PRO A 52 -25.85 1.01 2.84
CA PRO A 52 -25.65 -0.26 2.14
C PRO A 52 -24.17 -0.58 1.96
N GLN A 53 -23.77 -1.81 2.32
CA GLN A 53 -22.39 -2.27 2.22
C GLN A 53 -22.15 -3.02 0.90
N PRO A 54 -20.92 -3.03 0.35
CA PRO A 54 -19.77 -2.27 0.82
C PRO A 54 -19.85 -0.78 0.49
N VAL A 55 -19.39 0.06 1.42
CA VAL A 55 -19.16 1.48 1.13
C VAL A 55 -17.85 1.62 0.37
N LYS A 56 -17.89 2.26 -0.77
CA LYS A 56 -16.74 2.53 -1.64
C LYS A 56 -16.41 4.01 -1.58
N MET A 57 -15.20 4.33 -1.20
CA MET A 57 -14.71 5.71 -1.10
C MET A 57 -13.48 5.90 -1.98
N PHE A 58 -13.30 7.11 -2.48
CA PHE A 58 -12.05 7.52 -3.08
C PHE A 58 -11.55 8.83 -2.46
N TRP A 59 -10.26 9.04 -2.55
CA TRP A 59 -9.63 10.30 -2.17
C TRP A 59 -8.57 10.67 -3.22
N LEU A 60 -8.47 11.94 -3.54
CA LEU A 60 -7.45 12.49 -4.41
C LEU A 60 -6.90 13.76 -3.77
N GLY A 61 -5.62 13.82 -3.54
CA GLY A 61 -5.02 15.00 -2.94
C GLY A 61 -3.57 14.83 -2.49
N PRO A 62 -2.99 15.88 -1.87
CA PRO A 62 -1.60 15.88 -1.48
C PRO A 62 -1.35 15.11 -0.18
N LEU A 63 -0.25 14.35 -0.17
CA LEU A 63 0.36 13.71 1.00
C LEU A 63 1.74 14.28 1.23
N PHE A 64 2.23 14.16 2.47
CA PHE A 64 3.48 14.78 2.89
C PHE A 64 4.38 13.78 3.61
N ARG A 65 5.57 13.51 3.06
CA ARG A 65 6.58 12.63 3.66
C ARG A 65 7.96 13.24 3.54
N HIS A 66 8.70 13.28 4.64
CA HIS A 66 10.09 13.75 4.66
C HIS A 66 11.04 12.67 4.11
N GLU A 67 10.85 12.31 2.85
CA GLU A 67 11.73 11.36 2.17
C GLU A 67 12.98 12.06 1.61
N LYS A 68 14.03 11.27 1.35
CA LYS A 68 15.16 11.75 0.54
C LYS A 68 14.66 11.96 -0.89
N PRO A 69 14.78 13.19 -1.43
CA PRO A 69 14.31 13.48 -2.78
C PRO A 69 15.03 12.62 -3.82
N GLN A 70 14.25 11.98 -4.68
CA GLN A 70 14.73 11.24 -5.85
C GLN A 70 13.60 11.16 -6.88
N SER A 71 13.91 10.70 -8.10
CA SER A 71 12.88 10.54 -9.13
C SER A 71 11.69 9.73 -8.61
N GLY A 72 10.48 10.26 -8.75
CA GLY A 72 9.24 9.64 -8.27
C GLY A 72 9.05 9.62 -6.74
N ARG A 73 9.92 10.31 -5.96
CA ARG A 73 9.75 10.49 -4.51
C ARG A 73 9.86 11.96 -4.15
N LEU A 74 8.71 12.57 -3.95
CA LEU A 74 8.56 13.98 -3.57
C LEU A 74 8.14 14.08 -2.10
N ARG A 75 8.53 15.18 -1.45
CA ARG A 75 8.11 15.45 -0.07
C ARG A 75 6.63 15.83 0.05
N GLN A 76 6.10 16.46 -0.98
CA GLN A 76 4.68 16.58 -1.24
C GLN A 76 4.40 15.83 -2.55
N HIS A 77 3.45 14.91 -2.53
CA HIS A 77 3.04 14.14 -3.70
C HIS A 77 1.53 13.98 -3.68
N THR A 78 0.94 13.80 -4.85
CA THR A 78 -0.49 13.57 -5.00
C THR A 78 -0.73 12.06 -5.11
N GLN A 79 -1.76 11.58 -4.42
CA GLN A 79 -2.16 10.19 -4.49
C GLN A 79 -3.66 10.11 -4.74
N ILE A 80 -4.07 9.13 -5.54
CA ILE A 80 -5.46 8.66 -5.62
C ILE A 80 -5.54 7.38 -4.82
N ASP A 81 -6.51 7.31 -3.91
CA ASP A 81 -6.79 6.14 -3.07
C ASP A 81 -8.22 5.68 -3.31
N LEU A 82 -8.42 4.37 -3.37
CA LEU A 82 -9.72 3.73 -3.35
C LEU A 82 -9.79 2.78 -2.16
N GLU A 83 -10.89 2.89 -1.41
CA GLU A 83 -11.09 2.11 -0.18
C GLU A 83 -12.50 1.49 -0.18
N PHE A 84 -12.57 0.20 0.13
CA PHE A 84 -13.82 -0.56 0.31
C PHE A 84 -13.95 -0.94 1.78
N PHE A 85 -15.10 -0.61 2.37
CA PHE A 85 -15.44 -0.91 3.75
C PHE A 85 -16.65 -1.84 3.80
N GLY A 86 -16.60 -2.86 4.65
CA GLY A 86 -17.74 -3.74 4.89
C GLY A 86 -17.81 -4.98 4.01
N GLU A 87 -16.73 -5.32 3.27
CA GLU A 87 -16.69 -6.54 2.44
C GLU A 87 -15.51 -7.42 2.82
N ALA A 88 -15.83 -8.61 3.34
CA ALA A 88 -14.82 -9.58 3.79
C ALA A 88 -14.36 -10.55 2.68
N SER A 89 -15.15 -10.69 1.61
CA SER A 89 -14.90 -11.69 0.58
C SER A 89 -13.64 -11.36 -0.26
N PRO A 90 -12.98 -12.38 -0.82
CA PRO A 90 -11.86 -12.21 -1.74
C PRO A 90 -12.19 -11.41 -3.00
N THR A 91 -13.48 -11.32 -3.34
CA THR A 91 -13.97 -10.55 -4.50
C THR A 91 -13.60 -9.07 -4.40
N ALA A 92 -13.62 -8.49 -3.18
CA ALA A 92 -13.24 -7.10 -2.98
C ALA A 92 -11.76 -6.86 -3.30
N ASP A 93 -10.87 -7.77 -2.89
CA ASP A 93 -9.43 -7.70 -3.20
C ASP A 93 -9.19 -7.77 -4.71
N ALA A 94 -9.81 -8.76 -5.39
CA ALA A 94 -9.70 -8.93 -6.83
C ALA A 94 -10.28 -7.72 -7.60
N MET A 95 -11.42 -7.17 -7.15
CA MET A 95 -12.03 -5.98 -7.76
C MET A 95 -11.13 -4.75 -7.65
N LEU A 96 -10.46 -4.53 -6.51
CA LEU A 96 -9.51 -3.42 -6.37
C LEU A 96 -8.31 -3.57 -7.31
N ILE A 97 -7.78 -4.79 -7.44
CA ILE A 97 -6.69 -5.09 -8.38
C ILE A 97 -7.16 -4.84 -9.81
N LEU A 98 -8.35 -5.31 -10.20
CA LEU A 98 -8.96 -5.09 -11.52
C LEU A 98 -9.13 -3.60 -11.84
N ILE A 99 -9.66 -2.81 -10.90
CA ILE A 99 -9.85 -1.36 -11.08
C ILE A 99 -8.50 -0.68 -11.34
N ALA A 100 -7.49 -0.96 -10.54
CA ALA A 100 -6.17 -0.37 -10.72
C ALA A 100 -5.49 -0.87 -12.01
N TYR A 101 -5.62 -2.16 -12.36
CA TYR A 101 -5.11 -2.73 -13.61
C TYR A 101 -5.74 -2.04 -14.82
N ASN A 102 -7.06 -1.86 -14.84
CA ASN A 102 -7.76 -1.16 -15.91
C ASN A 102 -7.35 0.31 -16.00
N PHE A 103 -7.15 0.99 -14.86
CA PHE A 103 -6.64 2.36 -14.83
C PHE A 103 -5.28 2.47 -15.55
N PHE A 104 -4.34 1.59 -15.28
CA PHE A 104 -3.05 1.59 -15.98
C PHE A 104 -3.18 1.20 -17.45
N ARG A 105 -4.02 0.23 -17.77
CA ARG A 105 -4.29 -0.20 -19.14
C ARG A 105 -4.90 0.90 -20.02
N GLU A 106 -5.84 1.66 -19.50
CA GLU A 106 -6.43 2.82 -20.18
C GLU A 106 -5.40 3.93 -20.42
N LEU A 107 -4.44 4.08 -19.52
CA LEU A 107 -3.31 4.99 -19.70
C LEU A 107 -2.18 4.41 -20.55
N GLN A 108 -2.33 3.20 -21.13
CA GLN A 108 -1.30 2.51 -21.92
C GLN A 108 0.02 2.30 -21.14
N ILE A 109 -0.09 2.11 -19.83
CA ILE A 109 1.03 1.82 -18.93
C ILE A 109 1.00 0.35 -18.58
N ASP A 110 1.98 -0.42 -19.09
CA ASP A 110 2.11 -1.84 -18.76
C ASP A 110 2.65 -1.98 -17.33
N VAL A 111 1.98 -2.79 -16.53
CA VAL A 111 2.34 -3.04 -15.13
C VAL A 111 2.41 -4.52 -14.83
N GLN A 112 3.40 -4.89 -14.02
CA GLN A 112 3.48 -6.19 -13.38
C GLN A 112 2.84 -6.10 -11.99
N ILE A 113 1.82 -6.90 -11.76
CA ILE A 113 1.14 -6.95 -10.47
C ILE A 113 1.87 -7.94 -9.58
N GLN A 114 2.45 -7.46 -8.49
CA GLN A 114 3.06 -8.31 -7.46
C GLN A 114 2.02 -8.58 -6.39
N VAL A 115 1.77 -9.84 -6.08
CA VAL A 115 0.74 -10.25 -5.09
C VAL A 115 1.35 -11.15 -4.03
N ASN A 116 0.92 -10.99 -2.79
CA ASN A 116 1.27 -11.86 -1.67
C ASN A 116 0.15 -11.92 -0.64
N SER A 117 0.22 -12.88 0.27
CA SER A 117 -0.57 -12.86 1.49
C SER A 117 0.35 -12.75 2.71
N ILE A 118 0.09 -11.76 3.55
CA ILE A 118 0.78 -11.58 4.83
C ILE A 118 0.01 -12.17 6.01
N GLY A 119 -1.05 -12.95 5.74
CA GLY A 119 -1.86 -13.66 6.72
C GLY A 119 -2.56 -12.79 7.75
N CYS A 120 -3.27 -13.41 8.67
CA CYS A 120 -3.86 -12.77 9.84
C CYS A 120 -2.83 -12.62 10.98
N LYS A 121 -3.27 -12.13 12.14
CA LYS A 121 -2.38 -11.96 13.31
C LYS A 121 -1.81 -13.28 13.80
N GLU A 122 -2.61 -14.34 13.77
CA GLU A 122 -2.21 -15.70 14.17
C GLU A 122 -1.14 -16.27 13.24
N CYS A 123 -1.37 -16.26 11.94
CA CYS A 123 -0.39 -16.67 10.93
C CYS A 123 0.95 -15.94 11.10
N ARG A 124 0.88 -14.62 11.30
CA ARG A 124 2.08 -13.80 11.45
C ARG A 124 2.87 -14.10 12.70
N LYS A 125 2.20 -14.43 13.82
CA LYS A 125 2.87 -14.76 15.07
C LYS A 125 3.81 -15.97 14.90
N ASP A 126 3.29 -17.05 14.32
CA ASP A 126 4.06 -18.26 14.08
C ASP A 126 5.16 -18.07 13.03
N TYR A 127 4.83 -17.34 11.98
CA TYR A 127 5.80 -17.01 10.93
C TYR A 127 6.95 -16.14 11.45
N ILE A 128 6.67 -15.11 12.26
CA ILE A 128 7.71 -14.25 12.85
C ILE A 128 8.66 -15.06 13.72
N ALA A 129 8.16 -16.05 14.47
CA ALA A 129 9.02 -16.93 15.25
C ALA A 129 9.99 -17.73 14.34
N LYS A 130 9.47 -18.36 13.28
CA LYS A 130 10.28 -19.08 12.28
C LYS A 130 11.29 -18.17 11.58
N LEU A 131 10.86 -16.98 11.19
CA LEU A 131 11.72 -15.97 10.55
C LEU A 131 12.85 -15.53 11.50
N ALA A 132 12.54 -15.31 12.77
CA ALA A 132 13.53 -14.94 13.78
C ALA A 132 14.56 -16.06 14.00
N GLU A 133 14.16 -17.32 14.03
CA GLU A 133 15.06 -18.48 14.10
C GLU A 133 15.99 -18.52 12.89
N PHE A 134 15.43 -18.40 11.68
CA PHE A 134 16.23 -18.36 10.45
C PHE A 134 17.34 -17.29 10.49
N TYR A 135 17.04 -16.09 10.96
CA TYR A 135 18.05 -15.02 11.04
C TYR A 135 19.04 -15.17 12.21
N LYS A 136 18.72 -15.97 13.23
CA LYS A 136 19.66 -16.33 14.32
C LYS A 136 20.70 -17.35 13.87
N GLU A 137 20.35 -18.20 12.90
CA GLU A 137 21.23 -19.26 12.42
C GLU A 137 22.52 -18.70 11.79
N ARG A 138 23.63 -19.42 12.00
CA ARG A 138 24.92 -19.19 11.34
C ARG A 138 25.38 -17.72 11.26
N GLY A 139 25.02 -16.91 12.26
CA GLY A 139 25.43 -15.51 12.30
C GLY A 139 24.79 -14.60 11.22
N LYS A 140 23.70 -15.02 10.57
CA LYS A 140 22.99 -14.22 9.55
C LYS A 140 22.64 -12.83 10.07
N ARG A 141 22.19 -12.72 11.34
CA ARG A 141 21.83 -11.45 11.98
C ARG A 141 22.99 -10.44 12.00
N SER A 142 24.21 -10.89 12.25
CA SER A 142 25.39 -9.99 12.30
C SER A 142 25.71 -9.38 10.95
N ARG A 143 25.36 -10.06 9.85
CA ARG A 143 25.58 -9.63 8.46
C ARG A 143 24.53 -8.66 7.93
N LEU A 144 23.42 -8.47 8.63
CA LEU A 144 22.37 -7.53 8.25
C LEU A 144 22.89 -6.07 8.26
N CYS A 145 22.25 -5.22 7.45
CA CYS A 145 22.47 -3.78 7.55
C CYS A 145 21.94 -3.23 8.89
N ASP A 146 22.35 -2.04 9.28
CA ASP A 146 22.01 -1.50 10.60
C ASP A 146 20.52 -1.24 10.79
N ASP A 147 19.81 -0.87 9.73
CA ASP A 147 18.34 -0.76 9.78
C ASP A 147 17.68 -2.15 9.97
N CYS A 148 18.16 -3.19 9.28
CA CYS A 148 17.66 -4.54 9.46
C CYS A 148 17.98 -5.13 10.84
N LYS A 149 19.10 -4.79 11.45
CA LYS A 149 19.38 -5.17 12.86
C LYS A 149 18.35 -4.59 13.82
N LYS A 150 17.89 -3.34 13.58
CA LYS A 150 16.82 -2.70 14.35
C LYS A 150 15.46 -3.34 14.05
N ARG A 151 15.14 -3.54 12.76
CA ARG A 151 13.90 -4.18 12.30
C ARG A 151 13.74 -5.61 12.83
N PHE A 152 14.83 -6.36 12.97
CA PHE A 152 14.81 -7.70 13.54
C PHE A 152 14.16 -7.75 14.93
N VAL A 153 14.35 -6.72 15.74
CA VAL A 153 13.78 -6.66 17.10
C VAL A 153 12.37 -6.06 17.10
N LYS A 154 12.14 -5.04 16.26
CA LYS A 154 10.92 -4.22 16.31
C LYS A 154 9.83 -4.70 15.36
N ASN A 155 10.18 -5.05 14.13
CA ASN A 155 9.26 -5.49 13.08
C ASN A 155 9.98 -6.43 12.10
N PRO A 156 10.11 -7.74 12.43
CA PRO A 156 10.87 -8.69 11.61
C PRO A 156 10.36 -8.84 10.18
N LEU A 157 9.07 -8.65 9.91
CA LEU A 157 8.53 -8.71 8.54
C LEU A 157 9.21 -7.70 7.61
N ARG A 158 9.62 -6.54 8.12
CA ARG A 158 10.34 -5.52 7.35
C ARG A 158 11.75 -5.93 6.91
N LEU A 159 12.27 -7.06 7.38
CA LEU A 159 13.50 -7.65 6.86
C LEU A 159 13.32 -8.11 5.41
N LEU A 160 12.12 -8.55 5.05
CA LEU A 160 11.78 -9.02 3.72
C LEU A 160 11.77 -7.91 2.67
N ASP A 161 11.59 -6.65 3.08
CA ASP A 161 11.52 -5.47 2.21
C ASP A 161 12.86 -4.71 2.13
N CYS A 162 13.95 -5.27 2.65
CA CYS A 162 15.25 -4.58 2.59
C CYS A 162 15.79 -4.58 1.16
N LYS A 163 16.34 -3.42 0.75
CA LYS A 163 16.92 -3.20 -0.59
C LYS A 163 18.44 -3.31 -0.62
N GLU A 164 19.10 -3.48 0.53
CA GLU A 164 20.52 -3.70 0.63
C GLU A 164 20.88 -5.09 0.10
N GLU A 165 21.81 -5.17 -0.84
CA GLU A 165 22.21 -6.42 -1.54
C GLU A 165 22.52 -7.55 -0.55
N LYS A 166 23.37 -7.29 0.46
CA LYS A 166 23.70 -8.26 1.51
C LYS A 166 22.50 -8.80 2.30
N CYS A 167 21.42 -8.01 2.41
CA CYS A 167 20.21 -8.43 3.07
C CYS A 167 19.29 -9.22 2.12
N ILE A 168 19.32 -8.87 0.82
CA ILE A 168 18.61 -9.60 -0.24
C ILE A 168 19.15 -11.02 -0.33
N ASP A 169 20.47 -11.20 -0.37
CA ASP A 169 21.13 -12.50 -0.43
C ASP A 169 20.73 -13.42 0.75
N ILE A 170 20.70 -12.83 1.95
CA ILE A 170 20.29 -13.61 3.15
C ILE A 170 18.80 -13.98 3.05
N ARG A 171 17.97 -13.04 2.58
CA ARG A 171 16.51 -13.19 2.49
C ARG A 171 16.08 -14.31 1.53
N THR A 172 16.84 -14.58 0.47
CA THR A 172 16.48 -15.61 -0.52
C THR A 172 16.23 -16.99 0.09
N GLY A 173 16.88 -17.32 1.21
CA GLY A 173 16.66 -18.58 1.94
C GLY A 173 15.66 -18.48 3.10
N ALA A 174 14.96 -17.35 3.26
CA ALA A 174 14.02 -17.19 4.36
C ALA A 174 12.74 -18.02 4.13
N PRO A 175 12.08 -18.51 5.20
CA PRO A 175 10.79 -19.17 5.09
C PRO A 175 9.78 -18.22 4.44
N GLN A 176 8.86 -18.77 3.63
CA GLN A 176 7.81 -17.99 2.99
C GLN A 176 6.56 -17.93 3.89
N LEU A 177 5.92 -16.76 3.94
CA LEU A 177 4.74 -16.57 4.79
C LEU A 177 3.55 -17.37 4.27
N VAL A 178 3.43 -17.56 2.96
CA VAL A 178 2.36 -18.36 2.35
C VAL A 178 2.32 -19.79 2.84
N ASP A 179 3.45 -20.36 3.27
CA ASP A 179 3.54 -21.70 3.84
C ASP A 179 3.03 -21.77 5.30
N ALA A 180 2.92 -20.62 5.95
CA ALA A 180 2.47 -20.50 7.34
C ALA A 180 1.03 -19.97 7.48
N LEU A 181 0.31 -19.86 6.37
CA LEU A 181 -1.09 -19.41 6.40
C LEU A 181 -1.99 -20.45 7.06
N CYS A 182 -2.91 -19.99 7.92
CA CYS A 182 -4.03 -20.80 8.38
C CYS A 182 -4.99 -21.10 7.20
N ASP A 183 -5.88 -22.08 7.39
CA ASP A 183 -6.78 -22.53 6.33
C ASP A 183 -7.64 -21.40 5.78
N ASP A 184 -8.18 -20.52 6.64
CA ASP A 184 -8.98 -19.37 6.23
C ASP A 184 -8.19 -18.37 5.37
N CYS A 185 -6.96 -18.05 5.78
CA CYS A 185 -6.10 -17.13 5.02
C CYS A 185 -5.65 -17.75 3.70
N ARG A 186 -5.38 -19.05 3.70
CA ARG A 186 -5.02 -19.80 2.49
C ARG A 186 -6.20 -19.85 1.52
N ALA A 187 -7.39 -20.22 1.98
CA ALA A 187 -8.61 -20.27 1.16
C ALA A 187 -8.94 -18.89 0.56
N HIS A 188 -8.85 -17.84 1.38
CA HIS A 188 -9.06 -16.46 0.91
C HIS A 188 -8.07 -16.10 -0.20
N PHE A 189 -6.77 -16.36 0.01
CA PHE A 189 -5.74 -15.99 -0.95
C PHE A 189 -5.85 -16.78 -2.26
N VAL A 190 -6.08 -18.08 -2.18
CA VAL A 190 -6.32 -18.93 -3.35
C VAL A 190 -7.50 -18.39 -4.16
N LYS A 191 -8.59 -18.01 -3.49
CA LYS A 191 -9.77 -17.47 -4.18
C LYS A 191 -9.50 -16.11 -4.84
N VAL A 192 -8.66 -15.26 -4.26
CA VAL A 192 -8.22 -14.03 -4.94
C VAL A 192 -7.48 -14.37 -6.24
N LEU A 193 -6.54 -15.33 -6.19
CA LEU A 193 -5.77 -15.74 -7.38
C LEU A 193 -6.67 -16.35 -8.47
N GLU A 194 -7.63 -17.21 -8.08
CA GLU A 194 -8.62 -17.77 -9.00
C GLU A 194 -9.40 -16.67 -9.74
N TYR A 195 -9.84 -15.61 -9.03
CA TYR A 195 -10.52 -14.49 -9.67
C TYR A 195 -9.61 -13.70 -10.62
N LEU A 196 -8.33 -13.53 -10.29
CA LEU A 196 -7.39 -12.89 -11.20
C LEU A 196 -7.17 -13.73 -12.47
N ASP A 197 -7.08 -15.06 -12.31
CA ASP A 197 -6.97 -16.01 -13.45
C ASP A 197 -8.24 -15.99 -14.32
N GLU A 198 -9.44 -15.99 -13.71
CA GLU A 198 -10.73 -15.90 -14.42
C GLU A 198 -10.89 -14.58 -15.21
N LEU A 199 -10.23 -13.51 -14.75
CA LEU A 199 -10.25 -12.19 -15.38
C LEU A 199 -9.09 -11.94 -16.35
N ASP A 200 -8.26 -12.96 -16.62
CA ASP A 200 -7.04 -12.86 -17.43
C ASP A 200 -6.10 -11.71 -16.98
N ILE A 201 -6.02 -11.46 -15.67
CA ILE A 201 -5.14 -10.44 -15.11
C ILE A 201 -3.78 -11.07 -14.77
N PRO A 202 -2.68 -10.69 -15.44
CA PRO A 202 -1.37 -11.25 -15.16
C PRO A 202 -0.83 -10.76 -13.82
N TYR A 203 -0.31 -11.68 -13.03
CA TYR A 203 0.31 -11.38 -11.73
C TYR A 203 1.53 -12.25 -11.46
N ASN A 204 2.38 -11.79 -10.54
CA ASN A 204 3.53 -12.52 -10.02
C ASN A 204 3.36 -12.72 -8.52
N LEU A 205 3.51 -13.96 -8.06
CA LEU A 205 3.60 -14.26 -6.63
C LEU A 205 4.95 -13.78 -6.10
N ASN A 206 4.93 -12.85 -5.14
CA ASN A 206 6.14 -12.31 -4.55
C ASN A 206 6.18 -12.59 -3.04
N PRO A 207 6.84 -13.67 -2.60
CA PRO A 207 6.84 -14.08 -1.19
C PRO A 207 7.54 -13.08 -0.26
N PHE A 208 8.26 -12.12 -0.81
CA PHE A 208 8.94 -11.06 -0.07
C PHE A 208 8.16 -9.76 -0.01
N LEU A 209 7.02 -9.69 -0.72
CA LEU A 209 6.18 -8.51 -0.70
C LEU A 209 5.52 -8.35 0.67
N VAL A 210 5.90 -7.29 1.36
CA VAL A 210 5.27 -6.78 2.58
C VAL A 210 5.05 -5.29 2.43
N ARG A 211 4.12 -4.72 3.20
CA ARG A 211 3.81 -3.29 3.12
C ARG A 211 4.50 -2.49 4.22
N GLY A 212 4.69 -1.20 3.96
CA GLY A 212 5.32 -0.26 4.89
C GLY A 212 4.47 0.17 6.09
N LEU A 213 3.25 -0.34 6.20
CA LEU A 213 2.23 0.05 7.15
C LEU A 213 1.78 -1.20 7.92
N ASP A 214 1.66 -1.08 9.24
CA ASP A 214 1.45 -2.24 10.12
C ASP A 214 0.00 -2.75 10.16
N TYR A 215 -0.94 -1.98 9.63
CA TYR A 215 -2.36 -2.35 9.66
C TYR A 215 -2.76 -3.41 8.62
N TYR A 216 -1.94 -3.63 7.58
CA TYR A 216 -2.26 -4.62 6.55
C TYR A 216 -2.35 -6.04 7.11
N ASN A 217 -3.26 -6.83 6.53
CA ASN A 217 -3.43 -8.25 6.75
C ASN A 217 -3.85 -8.96 5.45
N ARG A 218 -3.78 -10.31 5.44
CA ARG A 218 -4.20 -11.11 4.28
C ARG A 218 -3.55 -10.65 2.97
N THR A 219 -4.33 -10.32 1.95
CA THR A 219 -3.86 -9.94 0.62
C THR A 219 -3.14 -8.60 0.63
N VAL A 220 -1.97 -8.55 -0.01
CA VAL A 220 -1.22 -7.33 -0.32
C VAL A 220 -0.76 -7.38 -1.77
N PHE A 221 -0.70 -6.22 -2.42
CA PHE A 221 -0.29 -6.12 -3.82
C PHE A 221 0.41 -4.81 -4.14
N GLU A 222 1.21 -4.83 -5.21
CA GLU A 222 1.89 -3.63 -5.76
C GLU A 222 1.88 -3.67 -7.29
N PHE A 223 1.80 -2.50 -7.89
CA PHE A 223 1.87 -2.30 -9.34
C PHE A 223 3.26 -1.79 -9.70
N TRP A 224 4.06 -2.62 -10.36
CA TRP A 224 5.40 -2.28 -10.80
C TRP A 224 5.40 -1.99 -12.29
N PRO A 225 6.15 -0.98 -12.77
CA PRO A 225 6.33 -0.80 -14.21
C PRO A 225 6.99 -2.05 -14.81
N GLU A 226 6.60 -2.43 -16.03
CA GLU A 226 7.12 -3.62 -16.67
C GLU A 226 8.61 -3.51 -17.02
N GLU A 227 9.05 -2.32 -17.40
CA GLU A 227 10.45 -2.04 -17.72
C GLU A 227 11.27 -1.81 -16.46
N ASN A 228 12.07 -2.82 -16.14
CA ASN A 228 13.04 -2.81 -15.06
C ASN A 228 14.40 -2.30 -15.53
N GLU A 229 14.56 -1.03 -15.70
CA GLU A 229 15.88 -0.47 -15.76
C GLU A 229 16.48 -0.36 -14.34
N GLN A 230 17.45 -1.23 -14.06
CA GLN A 230 18.44 -1.08 -12.98
C GLN A 230 17.92 -1.02 -11.54
N GLY A 231 17.20 -2.01 -11.04
CA GLY A 231 17.19 -2.31 -9.59
C GLY A 231 16.56 -1.29 -8.64
N ARG A 232 15.98 -0.20 -9.14
CA ARG A 232 15.32 0.86 -8.37
C ARG A 232 13.86 1.03 -8.75
N GLN A 233 13.12 -0.06 -8.70
CA GLN A 233 11.68 0.00 -8.96
C GLN A 233 10.98 0.85 -7.92
N SER A 234 10.44 1.97 -8.35
CA SER A 234 9.43 2.68 -7.62
C SER A 234 8.08 2.11 -8.05
N SER A 235 7.41 1.34 -7.19
CA SER A 235 6.02 0.94 -7.39
C SER A 235 5.17 2.15 -7.75
N LEU A 236 4.32 2.05 -8.76
CA LEU A 236 3.38 3.11 -9.16
C LEU A 236 2.25 3.26 -8.15
N GLY A 237 1.92 2.18 -7.47
CA GLY A 237 0.89 2.10 -6.46
C GLY A 237 0.84 0.73 -5.82
N GLY A 238 -0.04 0.58 -4.86
CA GLY A 238 -0.28 -0.70 -4.23
C GLY A 238 -1.17 -0.59 -3.02
N GLY A 239 -1.61 -1.72 -2.54
CA GLY A 239 -2.61 -1.79 -1.50
C GLY A 239 -2.67 -3.14 -0.82
N GLY A 240 -3.85 -3.44 -0.31
CA GLY A 240 -4.15 -4.71 0.35
C GLY A 240 -5.31 -4.58 1.32
N ARG A 241 -5.51 -5.63 2.09
CA ARG A 241 -6.56 -5.74 3.11
C ARG A 241 -6.07 -5.27 4.47
N TYR A 242 -6.98 -4.64 5.24
CA TYR A 242 -6.68 -4.09 6.57
C TYR A 242 -7.91 -4.18 7.51
N ASP A 243 -8.46 -5.37 7.66
CA ASP A 243 -9.73 -5.65 8.37
C ASP A 243 -9.79 -5.14 9.82
N GLY A 244 -8.65 -4.98 10.48
CA GLY A 244 -8.60 -4.54 11.88
C GLY A 244 -8.51 -3.03 12.08
N LEU A 245 -8.37 -2.21 11.02
CA LEU A 245 -8.07 -0.79 11.18
C LEU A 245 -9.26 0.01 11.70
N VAL A 246 -10.48 -0.28 11.20
CA VAL A 246 -11.70 0.42 11.63
C VAL A 246 -11.95 0.20 13.12
N GLU A 247 -11.85 -1.05 13.58
CA GLU A 247 -11.98 -1.40 15.00
C GLU A 247 -10.88 -0.75 15.85
N HIS A 248 -9.64 -0.78 15.37
CA HIS A 248 -8.51 -0.13 16.05
C HIS A 248 -8.72 1.38 16.25
N MET A 249 -9.46 2.02 15.36
CA MET A 249 -9.81 3.44 15.45
C MET A 249 -11.08 3.71 16.27
N GLY A 250 -11.67 2.69 16.89
CA GLY A 250 -12.86 2.80 17.74
C GLY A 250 -14.19 2.63 17.01
N GLY A 251 -14.17 2.20 15.75
CA GLY A 251 -15.36 1.81 15.01
C GLY A 251 -15.78 0.37 15.28
N ARG A 252 -16.79 -0.10 14.56
CA ARG A 252 -17.23 -1.50 14.59
C ARG A 252 -16.24 -2.38 13.85
N VAL A 253 -16.21 -3.68 14.15
CA VAL A 253 -15.48 -4.66 13.34
C VAL A 253 -15.96 -4.56 11.89
N THR A 254 -15.10 -4.08 11.01
CA THR A 254 -15.45 -3.80 9.62
C THR A 254 -14.29 -4.25 8.74
N PRO A 255 -14.48 -5.28 7.92
CA PRO A 255 -13.49 -5.66 6.91
C PRO A 255 -13.25 -4.51 5.95
N ALA A 256 -12.00 -4.31 5.58
CA ALA A 256 -11.65 -3.24 4.66
C ALA A 256 -10.42 -3.57 3.82
N CYS A 257 -10.42 -3.06 2.60
CA CYS A 257 -9.29 -3.17 1.68
C CYS A 257 -9.25 -1.93 0.78
N GLY A 258 -8.06 -1.62 0.26
CA GLY A 258 -7.88 -0.45 -0.60
C GLY A 258 -6.51 -0.40 -1.24
N PHE A 259 -6.32 0.59 -2.10
CA PHE A 259 -5.03 0.87 -2.72
C PHE A 259 -4.81 2.37 -2.91
N GLY A 260 -3.56 2.76 -3.07
CA GLY A 260 -3.17 4.11 -3.46
C GLY A 260 -2.20 4.10 -4.64
N ILE A 261 -2.39 5.05 -5.57
CA ILE A 261 -1.55 5.27 -6.76
C ILE A 261 -0.96 6.67 -6.70
N GLY A 262 0.38 6.77 -6.85
CA GLY A 262 1.09 8.04 -6.89
C GLY A 262 0.99 8.72 -8.25
N ILE A 263 0.29 9.85 -8.32
CA ILE A 263 -0.02 10.53 -9.60
C ILE A 263 1.26 11.03 -10.30
N GLU A 264 2.20 11.59 -9.57
CA GLU A 264 3.46 12.08 -10.17
C GLU A 264 4.26 10.93 -10.79
N ARG A 265 4.21 9.71 -10.23
CA ARG A 265 4.87 8.54 -10.79
C ARG A 265 4.21 8.09 -12.09
N VAL A 266 2.88 8.13 -12.13
CA VAL A 266 2.11 7.85 -13.36
C VAL A 266 2.45 8.87 -14.45
N ILE A 267 2.46 10.17 -14.11
CA ILE A 267 2.83 11.24 -15.05
C ILE A 267 4.27 11.06 -15.58
N LEU A 268 5.20 10.68 -14.70
CA LEU A 268 6.59 10.41 -15.12
C LEU A 268 6.63 9.25 -16.14
N LYS A 269 5.84 8.17 -15.91
CA LYS A 269 5.77 7.04 -16.86
C LYS A 269 5.13 7.42 -18.19
N ILE A 270 4.06 8.22 -18.18
CA ILE A 270 3.44 8.76 -19.39
C ILE A 270 4.47 9.53 -20.21
N LYS A 271 5.24 10.41 -19.56
CA LYS A 271 6.28 11.20 -20.22
C LYS A 271 7.43 10.35 -20.75
N GLU A 272 7.88 9.38 -19.96
CA GLU A 272 8.97 8.46 -20.32
C GLU A 272 8.63 7.62 -21.54
N LYS A 273 7.41 7.11 -21.62
CA LYS A 273 6.89 6.31 -22.76
C LYS A 273 6.38 7.17 -23.92
N ASN A 274 6.41 8.50 -23.81
CA ASN A 274 5.83 9.43 -24.80
C ASN A 274 4.38 9.07 -25.16
N ILE A 275 3.59 8.66 -24.18
CA ILE A 275 2.18 8.35 -24.37
C ILE A 275 1.44 9.64 -24.73
N PRO A 276 0.70 9.67 -25.84
CA PRO A 276 -0.02 10.87 -26.24
C PRO A 276 -1.11 11.17 -25.21
N ILE A 277 -1.03 12.36 -24.63
CA ILE A 277 -2.10 12.87 -23.77
C ILE A 277 -3.17 13.43 -24.70
N ILE A 278 -4.42 13.04 -24.50
CA ILE A 278 -5.54 13.68 -25.17
C ILE A 278 -5.55 15.14 -24.71
N GLU A 279 -5.10 16.05 -25.59
CA GLU A 279 -5.33 17.46 -25.37
C GLU A 279 -6.85 17.65 -25.38
N TYR A 280 -7.41 18.01 -24.25
CA TYR A 280 -8.76 18.56 -24.24
C TYR A 280 -8.68 19.81 -25.10
N ASP A 281 -9.27 19.73 -26.28
CA ASP A 281 -9.48 20.88 -27.13
C ASP A 281 -10.43 21.82 -26.35
N ASP A 282 -9.81 22.73 -25.61
CA ASP A 282 -10.54 23.71 -24.81
C ASP A 282 -11.09 24.76 -25.79
N ASN A 283 -11.97 24.30 -26.68
CA ASN A 283 -12.82 25.15 -27.50
C ASN A 283 -13.82 25.84 -26.58
N SER A 284 -13.28 26.65 -25.65
CA SER A 284 -14.05 27.55 -24.82
C SER A 284 -14.70 28.56 -25.73
N ILE A 285 -15.91 28.27 -26.18
CA ILE A 285 -16.74 29.25 -26.90
C ILE A 285 -17.15 30.32 -25.89
N ILE A 286 -16.45 31.44 -25.91
CA ILE A 286 -16.87 32.61 -25.14
C ILE A 286 -18.06 33.24 -25.88
N PHE A 287 -19.23 33.10 -25.31
CA PHE A 287 -20.42 33.79 -25.78
C PHE A 287 -20.43 35.22 -25.19
N LEU A 288 -20.22 36.22 -26.02
CA LEU A 288 -20.42 37.63 -25.67
C LEU A 288 -21.86 38.01 -26.07
N ALA A 289 -22.76 38.16 -25.09
CA ALA A 289 -24.08 38.73 -25.32
C ALA A 289 -24.07 40.21 -24.88
N GLN A 290 -24.26 41.11 -25.81
CA GLN A 290 -24.53 42.51 -25.51
C GLN A 290 -26.04 42.63 -25.21
N LEU A 291 -26.37 42.94 -23.96
CA LEU A 291 -27.71 43.37 -23.57
C LEU A 291 -27.79 44.87 -23.79
N GLY A 292 -28.62 45.29 -24.76
CA GLY A 292 -28.84 46.67 -25.14
C GLY A 292 -29.39 47.58 -24.06
#